data_f8aa43263d98337109fb4e0d8ec0f3b2
#
_entry.id   f8aa43263d98337109fb4e0d8ec0f3b2
#
_cell.length_a   1.000
_cell.length_b   1.000
_cell.length_c   1.000
_cell.angle_alpha   90.00
_cell.angle_beta   90.00
_cell.angle_gamma   90.00
#
_symmetry.space_group_name_H-M   'P 1'
#
loop_
_entity.id
_entity.type
_entity.pdbx_description
1 polymer ?
#
loop_
_entity_poly.entity_id
_entity_poly.type
_entity_poly.pdbx_seq_one_letter_code
_entity_poly.pdbx_strand_id
1 'polypeptide(L)'
;MTHTVVIGDARRMRHVPDESVHLVVTSPPYWQLKDYGGDGQIGFNDSYGAYINNLNLAWSECRRVLHQGCRLCINIGDQFARSVYYGRYKVIPIRTEIIRFCESAGFDYMGAVIWRKVTTCNTTGGATIMGSFPFPRNGILKLDYEFILIFRKLGRPPEPDPAAKEASRMTIDEWNEYFAGHWSFPGEKQGKSRHLAVFPEELPRRLIRMFSFAGETVLDPFLGSGTTMLAARNLGRSSIGYEINRDFLPVIRRKAGADGLFDDAKVEVLEDQPLDAHAAAEAMRALPCVFRDPLPIERKTDPRERTYGSRIIRERS
;
A
#
# COMPACT_ATOMS: atom_id res chain seq x y z
N MET A 1 -8.09 20.33 11.88
CA MET A 1 -7.92 18.99 11.29
C MET A 1 -7.18 18.11 12.28
N THR A 2 -7.50 16.82 12.34
CA THR A 2 -6.86 15.87 13.25
C THR A 2 -6.11 14.82 12.43
N HIS A 3 -4.90 14.50 12.86
CA HIS A 3 -4.10 13.44 12.27
C HIS A 3 -3.81 12.40 13.33
N THR A 4 -4.25 11.16 13.11
CA THR A 4 -4.10 10.07 14.09
C THR A 4 -3.13 9.03 13.53
N VAL A 5 -2.12 8.69 14.32
CA VAL A 5 -1.19 7.59 14.05
C VAL A 5 -1.52 6.48 15.04
N VAL A 6 -1.82 5.30 14.53
CA VAL A 6 -2.02 4.10 15.36
C VAL A 6 -0.82 3.19 15.17
N ILE A 7 -0.06 2.99 16.24
CA ILE A 7 0.98 1.94 16.26
C ILE A 7 0.27 0.62 16.49
N GLY A 8 0.08 -0.14 15.39
CA GLY A 8 -0.75 -1.34 15.42
C GLY A 8 -0.86 -2.04 14.08
N ASP A 9 -1.67 -3.09 14.07
CA ASP A 9 -1.85 -3.98 12.94
C ASP A 9 -3.09 -3.62 12.12
N ALA A 10 -2.90 -3.27 10.85
CA ALA A 10 -3.98 -2.90 9.93
C ALA A 10 -4.97 -4.04 9.62
N ARG A 11 -4.64 -5.28 9.97
CA ARG A 11 -5.58 -6.41 9.88
C ARG A 11 -6.73 -6.32 10.90
N ARG A 12 -6.65 -5.38 11.85
CA ARG A 12 -7.67 -5.11 12.86
C ARG A 12 -7.63 -3.65 13.30
N MET A 13 -8.42 -2.79 12.69
CA MET A 13 -8.40 -1.33 12.92
C MET A 13 -9.43 -0.92 14.00
N ARG A 14 -9.18 -1.30 15.26
CA ARG A 14 -10.11 -1.07 16.38
C ARG A 14 -10.41 0.41 16.67
N HIS A 15 -9.45 1.28 16.38
CA HIS A 15 -9.59 2.72 16.63
C HIS A 15 -10.31 3.46 15.51
N VAL A 16 -10.73 2.77 14.45
CA VAL A 16 -11.46 3.39 13.34
C VAL A 16 -12.89 2.83 13.30
N PRO A 17 -13.90 3.66 13.57
CA PRO A 17 -15.29 3.25 13.49
C PRO A 17 -15.71 2.79 12.10
N ASP A 18 -16.77 2.01 12.03
CA ASP A 18 -17.40 1.63 10.75
C ASP A 18 -17.86 2.89 10.01
N GLU A 19 -17.69 2.88 8.69
CA GLU A 19 -18.16 3.95 7.80
C GLU A 19 -17.79 5.37 8.28
N SER A 20 -16.53 5.58 8.68
CA SER A 20 -16.00 6.86 9.18
C SER A 20 -14.90 7.47 8.30
N VAL A 21 -14.45 6.73 7.27
CA VAL A 21 -13.37 7.12 6.36
C VAL A 21 -13.93 7.44 4.98
N HIS A 22 -13.45 8.51 4.35
CA HIS A 22 -13.93 8.96 3.05
C HIS A 22 -13.03 8.50 1.89
N LEU A 23 -11.77 8.21 2.17
CA LEU A 23 -10.81 7.74 1.18
C LEU A 23 -9.74 6.87 1.83
N VAL A 24 -9.42 5.75 1.20
CA VAL A 24 -8.22 4.97 1.54
C VAL A 24 -7.19 5.14 0.43
N VAL A 25 -5.97 5.54 0.79
CA VAL A 25 -4.82 5.61 -0.12
C VAL A 25 -3.65 4.89 0.52
N THR A 26 -3.13 3.86 -0.13
CA THR A 26 -2.08 3.03 0.46
C THR A 26 -1.20 2.32 -0.55
N SER A 27 -0.06 1.83 -0.09
CA SER A 27 0.80 0.87 -0.77
C SER A 27 1.18 -0.22 0.22
N PRO A 28 0.67 -1.45 0.07
CA PRO A 28 0.96 -2.53 1.01
C PRO A 28 2.42 -2.96 0.93
N PRO A 29 2.96 -3.62 1.98
CA PRO A 29 4.28 -4.19 1.93
C PRO A 29 4.36 -5.25 0.82
N TYR A 30 5.50 -5.30 0.13
CA TYR A 30 5.75 -6.28 -0.92
C TYR A 30 6.18 -7.63 -0.34
N TRP A 31 5.77 -8.72 -0.99
CA TRP A 31 6.12 -10.06 -0.58
C TRP A 31 7.62 -10.30 -0.65
N GLN A 32 8.26 -10.63 0.49
CA GLN A 32 9.66 -11.00 0.63
C GLN A 32 10.70 -10.04 -0.01
N LEU A 33 10.26 -8.82 -0.33
CA LEU A 33 11.15 -7.85 -0.94
C LEU A 33 11.96 -7.08 0.11
N LYS A 34 11.32 -6.77 1.24
CA LYS A 34 11.91 -5.91 2.26
C LYS A 34 11.48 -6.31 3.67
N ASP A 35 12.45 -6.31 4.57
CA ASP A 35 12.23 -6.38 6.00
C ASP A 35 11.97 -4.96 6.53
N TYR A 36 10.78 -4.72 7.07
CA TYR A 36 10.39 -3.46 7.69
C TYR A 36 10.65 -3.44 9.20
N GLY A 37 11.15 -4.55 9.77
CA GLY A 37 11.66 -4.62 11.14
C GLY A 37 10.60 -4.72 12.24
N GLY A 38 9.34 -5.02 11.91
CA GLY A 38 8.26 -5.19 12.88
C GLY A 38 7.87 -6.65 13.08
N ASP A 39 7.67 -7.06 14.34
CA ASP A 39 7.04 -8.35 14.63
C ASP A 39 5.62 -8.37 14.07
N GLY A 40 5.26 -9.42 13.33
CA GLY A 40 3.94 -9.54 12.71
C GLY A 40 3.77 -8.78 11.40
N GLN A 41 4.85 -8.22 10.82
CA GLN A 41 4.79 -7.59 9.49
C GLN A 41 4.27 -8.56 8.43
N ILE A 42 3.45 -8.07 7.52
CA ILE A 42 2.93 -8.84 6.39
C ILE A 42 4.02 -8.99 5.33
N GLY A 43 4.20 -10.21 4.83
CA GLY A 43 4.91 -10.50 3.58
C GLY A 43 6.35 -10.95 3.71
N PHE A 44 7.13 -10.52 4.69
CA PHE A 44 8.57 -10.82 4.70
C PHE A 44 8.88 -12.30 4.93
N ASN A 45 8.23 -12.93 5.92
CA ASN A 45 8.40 -14.35 6.26
C ASN A 45 7.21 -15.21 5.83
N ASP A 46 6.24 -14.63 5.14
CA ASP A 46 5.02 -15.33 4.73
C ASP A 46 5.25 -16.23 3.51
N SER A 47 4.53 -17.34 3.44
CA SER A 47 4.26 -17.97 2.13
C SER A 47 3.43 -17.03 1.27
N TYR A 48 3.42 -17.22 -0.06
CA TYR A 48 2.61 -16.35 -0.93
C TYR A 48 1.12 -16.38 -0.57
N GLY A 49 0.59 -17.57 -0.24
CA GLY A 49 -0.79 -17.70 0.20
C GLY A 49 -1.07 -16.97 1.53
N ALA A 50 -0.17 -17.06 2.50
CA ALA A 50 -0.29 -16.34 3.77
C ALA A 50 -0.21 -14.82 3.55
N TYR A 51 0.70 -14.35 2.72
CA TYR A 51 0.84 -12.94 2.35
C TYR A 51 -0.45 -12.37 1.76
N ILE A 52 -1.02 -13.02 0.74
CA ILE A 52 -2.27 -12.56 0.11
C ILE A 52 -3.41 -12.55 1.13
N ASN A 53 -3.54 -13.61 1.95
CA ASN A 53 -4.62 -13.69 2.93
C ASN A 53 -4.47 -12.67 4.07
N ASN A 54 -3.24 -12.36 4.49
CA ASN A 54 -2.99 -11.28 5.43
C ASN A 54 -3.38 -9.91 4.86
N LEU A 55 -3.09 -9.66 3.58
CA LEU A 55 -3.58 -8.45 2.90
C LEU A 55 -5.11 -8.43 2.81
N ASN A 56 -5.75 -9.57 2.54
CA ASN A 56 -7.20 -9.67 2.47
C ASN A 56 -7.90 -9.28 3.79
N LEU A 57 -7.29 -9.58 4.93
CA LEU A 57 -7.77 -9.08 6.23
C LEU A 57 -7.73 -7.55 6.30
N ALA A 58 -6.63 -6.93 5.85
CA ALA A 58 -6.53 -5.47 5.81
C ALA A 58 -7.55 -4.84 4.85
N TRP A 59 -7.80 -5.46 3.69
CA TRP A 59 -8.83 -4.98 2.75
C TRP A 59 -10.24 -5.12 3.30
N SER A 60 -10.52 -6.15 4.08
CA SER A 60 -11.79 -6.31 4.79
C SER A 60 -12.01 -5.20 5.81
N GLU A 61 -10.98 -4.83 6.57
CA GLU A 61 -11.03 -3.70 7.49
C GLU A 61 -11.20 -2.36 6.74
N CYS A 62 -10.47 -2.16 5.62
CA CYS A 62 -10.69 -0.99 4.76
C CYS A 62 -12.16 -0.90 4.31
N ARG A 63 -12.78 -2.03 3.94
CA ARG A 63 -14.20 -2.04 3.57
C ARG A 63 -15.10 -1.68 4.74
N ARG A 64 -14.83 -2.18 5.94
CA ARG A 64 -15.62 -1.88 7.13
C ARG A 64 -15.64 -0.39 7.43
N VAL A 65 -14.45 0.22 7.47
CA VAL A 65 -14.27 1.62 7.91
C VAL A 65 -14.61 2.66 6.83
N LEU A 66 -14.56 2.28 5.56
CA LEU A 66 -14.82 3.20 4.45
C LEU A 66 -16.32 3.48 4.33
N HIS A 67 -16.72 4.74 4.15
CA HIS A 67 -18.08 5.11 3.82
C HIS A 67 -18.54 4.46 2.51
N GLN A 68 -19.84 4.17 2.40
CA GLN A 68 -20.44 3.74 1.16
C GLN A 68 -20.18 4.74 0.03
N GLY A 69 -20.03 4.28 -1.20
CA GLY A 69 -19.76 5.12 -2.37
C GLY A 69 -18.35 5.70 -2.46
N CYS A 70 -17.55 5.61 -1.38
CA CYS A 70 -16.18 6.13 -1.31
C CYS A 70 -15.13 5.18 -1.90
N ARG A 71 -13.87 5.63 -1.99
CA ARG A 71 -12.82 4.97 -2.77
C ARG A 71 -11.75 4.33 -1.91
N LEU A 72 -11.29 3.16 -2.36
CA LEU A 72 -10.06 2.50 -1.94
C LEU A 72 -9.07 2.54 -3.10
N CYS A 73 -7.92 3.19 -2.90
CA CYS A 73 -6.85 3.33 -3.88
C CYS A 73 -5.59 2.61 -3.40
N ILE A 74 -5.13 1.62 -4.16
CA ILE A 74 -4.00 0.77 -3.78
C ILE A 74 -2.89 0.88 -4.83
N ASN A 75 -1.74 1.40 -4.44
CA ASN A 75 -0.54 1.38 -5.27
C ASN A 75 0.19 0.05 -5.10
N ILE A 76 0.32 -0.73 -6.17
CA ILE A 76 0.99 -2.03 -6.17
C ILE A 76 1.61 -2.34 -7.53
N GLY A 77 2.77 -2.98 -7.53
CA GLY A 77 3.39 -3.54 -8.72
C GLY A 77 3.31 -5.07 -8.73
N ASP A 78 3.31 -5.65 -9.91
CA ASP A 78 3.63 -7.07 -10.04
C ASP A 78 5.11 -7.28 -9.66
N GLN A 79 5.45 -8.45 -9.17
CA GLN A 79 6.77 -8.71 -8.61
C GLN A 79 7.42 -9.93 -9.25
N PHE A 80 8.74 -9.86 -9.48
CA PHE A 80 9.50 -11.05 -9.83
C PHE A 80 9.60 -12.01 -8.64
N ALA A 81 9.12 -13.23 -8.85
CA ALA A 81 9.36 -14.30 -7.89
C ALA A 81 10.83 -14.74 -7.94
N ARG A 82 11.43 -14.94 -6.78
CA ARG A 82 12.76 -15.53 -6.74
C ARG A 82 12.70 -16.97 -7.22
N SER A 83 13.67 -17.36 -8.06
CA SER A 83 13.74 -18.72 -8.65
C SER A 83 13.76 -19.83 -7.60
N VAL A 84 14.22 -19.54 -6.38
CA VAL A 84 14.24 -20.48 -5.25
C VAL A 84 12.85 -21.00 -4.87
N TYR A 85 11.78 -20.21 -5.11
CA TYR A 85 10.41 -20.61 -4.77
C TYR A 85 9.75 -21.46 -5.84
N TYR A 86 9.95 -21.12 -7.12
CA TYR A 86 9.24 -21.76 -8.23
C TYR A 86 10.17 -22.54 -9.17
N GLY A 87 11.45 -22.68 -8.84
CA GLY A 87 12.43 -23.35 -9.72
C GLY A 87 12.73 -22.63 -11.04
N ARG A 88 12.04 -21.52 -11.32
CA ARG A 88 12.14 -20.76 -12.57
C ARG A 88 11.87 -19.27 -12.36
N TYR A 89 12.21 -18.48 -13.34
CA TYR A 89 11.83 -17.07 -13.38
C TYR A 89 10.33 -16.93 -13.63
N LYS A 90 9.65 -16.17 -12.77
CA LYS A 90 8.20 -15.95 -12.85
C LYS A 90 7.85 -14.56 -12.34
N VAL A 91 6.85 -13.93 -12.95
CA VAL A 91 6.20 -12.74 -12.39
C VAL A 91 4.97 -13.18 -11.60
N ILE A 92 4.83 -12.64 -10.39
CA ILE A 92 3.67 -12.86 -9.54
C ILE A 92 2.69 -11.71 -9.75
N PRO A 93 1.44 -12.00 -10.16
CA PRO A 93 0.43 -11.00 -10.46
C PRO A 93 -0.32 -10.58 -9.19
N ILE A 94 0.37 -9.97 -8.21
CA ILE A 94 -0.20 -9.61 -6.89
C ILE A 94 -1.47 -8.78 -7.06
N ARG A 95 -1.48 -7.83 -7.99
CA ARG A 95 -2.64 -6.98 -8.27
C ARG A 95 -3.90 -7.77 -8.62
N THR A 96 -3.76 -8.89 -9.34
CA THR A 96 -4.88 -9.72 -9.75
C THR A 96 -5.60 -10.34 -8.55
N GLU A 97 -4.83 -10.79 -7.56
CA GLU A 97 -5.38 -11.37 -6.34
C GLU A 97 -6.09 -10.30 -5.49
N ILE A 98 -5.51 -9.09 -5.43
CA ILE A 98 -6.15 -7.95 -4.75
C ILE A 98 -7.47 -7.59 -5.44
N ILE A 99 -7.51 -7.50 -6.78
CA ILE A 99 -8.75 -7.18 -7.52
C ILE A 99 -9.82 -8.23 -7.24
N ARG A 100 -9.49 -9.50 -7.40
CA ARG A 100 -10.46 -10.60 -7.16
C ARG A 100 -11.02 -10.60 -5.75
N PHE A 101 -10.16 -10.38 -4.76
CA PHE A 101 -10.61 -10.31 -3.38
C PHE A 101 -11.50 -9.09 -3.12
N CYS A 102 -11.08 -7.90 -3.53
CA CYS A 102 -11.84 -6.67 -3.30
C CYS A 102 -13.24 -6.74 -3.94
N GLU A 103 -13.37 -7.30 -5.17
CA GLU A 103 -14.67 -7.51 -5.79
C GLU A 103 -15.52 -8.51 -4.99
N SER A 104 -14.94 -9.63 -4.54
CA SER A 104 -15.67 -10.59 -3.71
C SER A 104 -16.06 -10.03 -2.34
N ALA A 105 -15.31 -9.05 -1.84
CA ALA A 105 -15.60 -8.32 -0.60
C ALA A 105 -16.63 -7.20 -0.76
N GLY A 106 -17.16 -6.93 -1.96
CA GLY A 106 -18.21 -5.94 -2.19
C GLY A 106 -17.71 -4.55 -2.58
N PHE A 107 -16.58 -4.49 -3.27
CA PHE A 107 -16.15 -3.32 -4.01
C PHE A 107 -16.41 -3.51 -5.51
N ASP A 108 -16.62 -2.42 -6.24
CA ASP A 108 -16.50 -2.38 -7.69
C ASP A 108 -15.07 -1.99 -8.08
N TYR A 109 -14.44 -2.75 -8.96
CA TYR A 109 -13.18 -2.35 -9.57
C TYR A 109 -13.44 -1.30 -10.64
N MET A 110 -12.87 -0.10 -10.44
CA MET A 110 -13.08 1.08 -11.31
C MET A 110 -11.95 1.28 -12.33
N GLY A 111 -11.00 0.37 -12.41
CA GLY A 111 -9.83 0.48 -13.26
C GLY A 111 -8.54 0.76 -12.50
N ALA A 112 -7.48 0.98 -13.24
CA ALA A 112 -6.18 1.33 -12.67
C ALA A 112 -5.51 2.45 -13.47
N VAL A 113 -4.76 3.30 -12.76
CA VAL A 113 -3.78 4.19 -13.39
C VAL A 113 -2.44 3.44 -13.45
N ILE A 114 -1.78 3.46 -14.60
CA ILE A 114 -0.43 2.95 -14.77
C ILE A 114 0.54 4.09 -14.43
N TRP A 115 1.25 3.94 -13.31
CA TRP A 115 2.27 4.90 -12.94
C TRP A 115 3.63 4.44 -13.45
N ARG A 116 4.12 5.10 -14.50
CA ARG A 116 5.47 4.92 -15.00
C ARG A 116 6.46 5.62 -14.06
N LYS A 117 7.20 4.83 -13.31
CA LYS A 117 8.28 5.36 -12.48
C LYS A 117 9.43 5.80 -13.38
N VAL A 118 9.64 7.09 -13.48
CA VAL A 118 10.88 7.62 -14.08
C VAL A 118 11.98 7.43 -13.03
N THR A 119 12.59 6.26 -13.00
CA THR A 119 13.68 5.97 -12.07
C THR A 119 15.03 6.15 -12.75
N THR A 120 15.92 6.87 -12.10
CA THR A 120 17.35 6.90 -12.44
C THR A 120 18.09 5.68 -11.88
N CYS A 121 17.40 4.85 -11.09
CA CYS A 121 17.94 3.65 -10.45
C CYS A 121 17.33 2.39 -11.07
N ASN A 122 18.18 1.38 -11.27
CA ASN A 122 17.78 0.09 -11.82
C ASN A 122 16.80 -0.65 -10.90
N THR A 123 15.52 -0.69 -11.25
CA THR A 123 14.49 -1.44 -10.53
C THR A 123 14.68 -2.96 -10.58
N THR A 124 15.65 -3.42 -11.36
CA THR A 124 15.96 -4.82 -11.63
C THR A 124 17.25 -5.30 -10.97
N GLY A 125 17.59 -4.77 -9.79
CA GLY A 125 18.80 -5.17 -9.08
C GLY A 125 20.12 -4.78 -9.76
N GLY A 126 20.11 -3.72 -10.56
CA GLY A 126 21.30 -3.21 -11.25
C GLY A 126 21.43 -3.64 -12.72
N ALA A 127 20.62 -4.57 -13.19
CA ALA A 127 20.67 -5.01 -14.59
C ALA A 127 19.90 -4.06 -15.52
N THR A 128 20.61 -3.45 -16.46
CA THR A 128 20.01 -2.62 -17.52
C THR A 128 19.35 -3.48 -18.60
N ILE A 129 19.81 -4.72 -18.75
CA ILE A 129 19.37 -5.68 -19.75
C ILE A 129 19.07 -6.98 -19.01
N MET A 130 17.87 -7.54 -19.24
CA MET A 130 17.45 -8.77 -18.63
C MET A 130 17.13 -9.84 -19.68
N GLY A 131 17.50 -11.08 -19.37
CA GLY A 131 17.30 -12.20 -20.27
C GLY A 131 18.53 -12.49 -21.16
N SER A 132 18.31 -13.00 -22.35
CA SER A 132 19.32 -13.56 -23.25
C SER A 132 19.83 -12.59 -24.31
N PHE A 133 19.94 -11.30 -24.01
CA PHE A 133 20.50 -10.34 -24.98
C PHE A 133 21.84 -10.86 -25.55
N PRO A 134 22.08 -10.73 -26.87
CA PRO A 134 21.25 -10.04 -27.88
C PRO A 134 20.17 -10.94 -28.54
N PHE A 135 19.96 -12.15 -28.08
CA PHE A 135 19.02 -13.10 -28.66
C PHE A 135 17.62 -12.96 -28.07
N PRO A 136 16.55 -12.72 -28.89
CA PRO A 136 15.30 -12.18 -28.39
C PRO A 136 14.41 -13.15 -27.60
N ARG A 137 14.38 -14.44 -27.91
CA ARG A 137 13.38 -15.39 -27.38
C ARG A 137 13.20 -15.38 -25.86
N ASN A 138 14.28 -15.23 -25.09
CA ASN A 138 14.30 -15.25 -23.64
C ASN A 138 14.51 -13.86 -23.04
N GLY A 139 14.11 -12.80 -23.74
CA GLY A 139 14.07 -11.44 -23.21
C GLY A 139 13.08 -11.34 -22.04
N ILE A 140 13.41 -10.57 -21.02
CA ILE A 140 12.57 -10.36 -19.83
C ILE A 140 12.11 -8.92 -19.80
N LEU A 141 10.79 -8.71 -19.60
CA LEU A 141 10.21 -7.38 -19.47
C LEU A 141 10.69 -6.70 -18.18
N LYS A 142 10.99 -5.41 -18.27
CA LYS A 142 11.22 -4.58 -17.10
C LYS A 142 9.89 -4.25 -16.43
N LEU A 143 9.85 -4.35 -15.11
CA LEU A 143 8.72 -3.87 -14.31
C LEU A 143 9.05 -2.44 -13.83
N ASP A 144 9.04 -1.47 -14.75
CA ASP A 144 9.36 -0.07 -14.50
C ASP A 144 8.11 0.80 -14.26
N TYR A 145 7.00 0.13 -13.97
CA TYR A 145 5.70 0.73 -13.66
C TYR A 145 5.04 0.05 -12.46
N GLU A 146 4.12 0.75 -11.86
CA GLU A 146 3.19 0.22 -10.85
C GLU A 146 1.76 0.54 -11.27
N PHE A 147 0.81 -0.08 -10.59
CA PHE A 147 -0.62 0.13 -10.79
C PHE A 147 -1.21 0.81 -9.57
N ILE A 148 -2.02 1.82 -9.81
CA ILE A 148 -2.87 2.41 -8.78
C ILE A 148 -4.27 1.86 -9.03
N LEU A 149 -4.62 0.80 -8.30
CA LEU A 149 -5.91 0.14 -8.38
C LEU A 149 -6.96 1.01 -7.70
N ILE A 150 -8.06 1.30 -8.38
CA ILE A 150 -9.13 2.14 -7.87
C ILE A 150 -10.37 1.27 -7.68
N PHE A 151 -10.90 1.25 -6.46
CA PHE A 151 -12.12 0.55 -6.10
C PHE A 151 -13.15 1.51 -5.53
N ARG A 152 -14.43 1.15 -5.65
CA ARG A 152 -15.55 1.86 -5.06
C ARG A 152 -16.33 0.92 -4.15
N LYS A 153 -16.52 1.30 -2.88
CA LYS A 153 -17.49 0.61 -2.02
C LYS A 153 -18.90 0.89 -2.53
N LEU A 154 -19.73 -0.13 -2.62
CA LEU A 154 -21.12 0.03 -3.09
C LEU A 154 -21.91 0.96 -2.18
N GLY A 155 -22.89 1.65 -2.75
CA GLY A 155 -23.79 2.55 -2.05
C GLY A 155 -23.59 4.03 -2.40
N ARG A 156 -24.19 4.92 -1.60
CA ARG A 156 -24.14 6.37 -1.82
C ARG A 156 -23.14 6.99 -0.83
N PRO A 157 -22.23 7.87 -1.32
CA PRO A 157 -21.32 8.57 -0.43
C PRO A 157 -22.07 9.59 0.43
N PRO A 158 -21.52 9.99 1.59
CA PRO A 158 -22.03 11.11 2.36
C PRO A 158 -22.01 12.38 1.51
N GLU A 159 -23.02 13.24 1.73
CA GLU A 159 -23.07 14.55 1.08
C GLU A 159 -22.02 15.46 1.71
N PRO A 160 -21.12 16.07 0.91
CA PRO A 160 -20.13 17.00 1.43
C PRO A 160 -20.78 18.33 1.82
N ASP A 161 -20.20 19.00 2.79
CA ASP A 161 -20.54 20.40 3.06
C ASP A 161 -20.34 21.26 1.80
N PRO A 162 -21.26 22.17 1.46
CA PRO A 162 -21.18 22.98 0.26
C PRO A 162 -19.88 23.81 0.15
N ALA A 163 -19.39 24.35 1.28
CA ALA A 163 -18.15 25.13 1.30
C ALA A 163 -16.93 24.20 1.09
N ALA A 164 -16.93 23.01 1.70
CA ALA A 164 -15.90 22.00 1.49
C ALA A 164 -15.86 21.51 0.02
N LYS A 165 -17.05 21.37 -0.60
CA LYS A 165 -17.17 21.01 -2.01
C LYS A 165 -16.56 22.08 -2.91
N GLU A 166 -16.89 23.36 -2.67
CA GLU A 166 -16.33 24.47 -3.46
C GLU A 166 -14.81 24.61 -3.24
N ALA A 167 -14.33 24.52 -2.00
CA ALA A 167 -12.90 24.55 -1.68
C ALA A 167 -12.10 23.40 -2.32
N SER A 168 -12.78 22.34 -2.71
CA SER A 168 -12.17 21.16 -3.36
C SER A 168 -12.29 21.17 -4.88
N ARG A 169 -12.82 22.25 -5.47
CA ARG A 169 -12.96 22.39 -6.92
C ARG A 169 -11.63 22.15 -7.62
N MET A 170 -11.66 21.37 -8.68
CA MET A 170 -10.51 21.10 -9.55
C MET A 170 -10.59 21.99 -10.79
N THR A 171 -9.43 22.36 -11.33
CA THR A 171 -9.35 22.95 -12.66
C THR A 171 -9.55 21.89 -13.75
N ILE A 172 -9.82 22.32 -14.97
CA ILE A 172 -9.94 21.41 -16.12
C ILE A 172 -8.60 20.70 -16.38
N ASP A 173 -7.49 21.40 -16.22
CA ASP A 173 -6.15 20.85 -16.43
C ASP A 173 -5.82 19.77 -15.38
N GLU A 174 -6.08 20.06 -14.09
CA GLU A 174 -5.96 19.05 -13.03
C GLU A 174 -6.84 17.82 -13.31
N TRP A 175 -8.09 18.03 -13.75
CA TRP A 175 -9.00 16.94 -14.06
C TRP A 175 -8.46 16.08 -15.18
N ASN A 176 -8.07 16.68 -16.30
CA ASN A 176 -7.52 15.95 -17.44
C ASN A 176 -6.23 15.22 -17.12
N GLU A 177 -5.34 15.82 -16.31
CA GLU A 177 -4.09 15.20 -15.92
C GLU A 177 -4.28 14.06 -14.92
N TYR A 178 -5.15 14.26 -13.90
CA TYR A 178 -5.25 13.30 -12.80
C TYR A 178 -6.12 12.09 -13.16
N PHE A 179 -7.18 12.30 -13.96
CA PHE A 179 -8.02 11.19 -14.43
C PHE A 179 -7.48 10.51 -15.69
N ALA A 180 -6.27 10.85 -16.15
CA ALA A 180 -5.59 10.11 -17.20
C ALA A 180 -5.21 8.69 -16.73
N GLY A 181 -5.35 7.71 -17.63
CA GLY A 181 -5.00 6.31 -17.34
C GLY A 181 -3.51 6.03 -17.15
N HIS A 182 -2.66 7.04 -17.36
CA HIS A 182 -1.20 6.94 -17.22
C HIS A 182 -0.67 8.15 -16.48
N TRP A 183 0.19 7.91 -15.50
CA TRP A 183 0.97 8.95 -14.84
C TRP A 183 2.46 8.74 -15.09
N SER A 184 3.18 9.85 -15.29
CA SER A 184 4.62 9.85 -15.48
C SER A 184 5.24 10.93 -14.60
N PHE A 185 5.69 10.54 -13.42
CA PHE A 185 6.47 11.39 -12.53
C PHE A 185 7.49 10.52 -11.77
N PRO A 186 8.62 11.13 -11.35
CA PRO A 186 9.68 10.38 -10.68
C PRO A 186 9.20 9.80 -9.35
N GLY A 187 9.68 8.58 -9.04
CA GLY A 187 9.64 8.03 -7.70
C GLY A 187 10.48 8.86 -6.74
N GLU A 188 10.27 8.70 -5.43
CA GLU A 188 11.08 9.39 -4.45
C GLU A 188 12.56 8.91 -4.54
N LYS A 189 13.50 9.85 -4.53
CA LYS A 189 14.93 9.53 -4.50
C LYS A 189 15.24 8.88 -3.16
N GLN A 190 15.76 7.67 -3.17
CA GLN A 190 16.28 7.04 -1.96
C GLN A 190 17.43 7.90 -1.43
N GLY A 191 17.19 8.66 -0.36
CA GLY A 191 18.25 9.36 0.36
C GLY A 191 19.21 8.38 1.03
N LYS A 192 20.32 8.89 1.60
CA LYS A 192 21.33 8.09 2.33
C LYS A 192 20.77 7.31 3.54
N SER A 193 19.57 7.61 4.00
CA SER A 193 18.87 6.81 5.00
C SER A 193 18.34 5.53 4.33
N ARG A 194 18.86 4.41 4.74
CA ARG A 194 18.60 3.03 4.27
C ARG A 194 17.12 2.57 4.36
N HIS A 195 16.21 3.46 4.70
CA HIS A 195 14.83 3.13 5.04
C HIS A 195 13.90 3.73 4.01
N LEU A 196 13.05 2.87 3.45
CA LEU A 196 11.77 3.17 2.83
C LEU A 196 11.73 3.14 1.30
N ALA A 197 11.00 2.13 0.80
CA ALA A 197 10.30 2.22 -0.47
C ALA A 197 9.09 3.14 -0.23
N VAL A 198 9.24 4.44 -0.40
CA VAL A 198 8.19 5.43 -0.23
C VAL A 198 7.77 5.90 -1.61
N PHE A 199 6.47 6.00 -1.84
CA PHE A 199 5.99 6.72 -3.01
C PHE A 199 6.11 8.24 -2.77
N PRO A 200 6.28 9.06 -3.82
CA PRO A 200 6.36 10.50 -3.70
C PRO A 200 5.01 11.09 -3.25
N GLU A 201 5.02 12.23 -2.59
CA GLU A 201 3.80 12.93 -2.15
C GLU A 201 2.83 13.21 -3.30
N GLU A 202 3.33 13.37 -4.51
CA GLU A 202 2.51 13.60 -5.72
C GLU A 202 1.46 12.49 -5.93
N LEU A 203 1.76 11.23 -5.58
CA LEU A 203 0.83 10.13 -5.73
C LEU A 203 -0.41 10.28 -4.82
N PRO A 204 -0.26 10.34 -3.48
CA PRO A 204 -1.43 10.53 -2.62
C PRO A 204 -2.05 11.91 -2.80
N ARG A 205 -1.31 12.96 -3.15
CA ARG A 205 -1.84 14.29 -3.44
C ARG A 205 -2.88 14.22 -4.55
N ARG A 206 -2.59 13.58 -5.67
CA ARG A 206 -3.53 13.40 -6.79
C ARG A 206 -4.77 12.63 -6.35
N LEU A 207 -4.61 11.48 -5.71
CA LEU A 207 -5.73 10.64 -5.29
C LEU A 207 -6.64 11.34 -4.27
N ILE A 208 -6.08 12.10 -3.32
CA ILE A 208 -6.83 12.88 -2.35
C ILE A 208 -7.63 13.99 -3.04
N ARG A 209 -7.03 14.68 -4.00
CA ARG A 209 -7.73 15.69 -4.82
C ARG A 209 -8.85 15.10 -5.67
N MET A 210 -8.65 13.89 -6.23
CA MET A 210 -9.62 13.21 -7.09
C MET A 210 -10.83 12.67 -6.33
N PHE A 211 -10.65 12.23 -5.08
CA PHE A 211 -11.63 11.37 -4.43
C PHE A 211 -12.05 11.78 -3.02
N SER A 212 -11.66 12.98 -2.56
CA SER A 212 -12.10 13.51 -1.27
C SER A 212 -12.33 15.03 -1.29
N PHE A 213 -13.14 15.50 -0.35
CA PHE A 213 -13.38 16.93 -0.13
C PHE A 213 -12.59 17.45 1.08
N ALA A 214 -12.40 18.77 1.16
CA ALA A 214 -11.75 19.41 2.31
C ALA A 214 -12.49 19.06 3.61
N GLY A 215 -11.74 18.79 4.69
CA GLY A 215 -12.30 18.38 5.98
C GLY A 215 -12.56 16.87 6.11
N GLU A 216 -12.64 16.12 5.01
CA GLU A 216 -12.86 14.67 5.03
C GLU A 216 -11.64 13.89 5.57
N THR A 217 -11.86 12.63 5.93
CA THR A 217 -10.84 11.76 6.54
C THR A 217 -10.25 10.80 5.52
N VAL A 218 -8.93 10.79 5.42
CA VAL A 218 -8.13 9.87 4.60
C VAL A 218 -7.46 8.83 5.49
N LEU A 219 -7.52 7.56 5.10
CA LEU A 219 -6.85 6.45 5.80
C LEU A 219 -5.70 5.88 4.97
N ASP A 220 -4.59 5.59 5.63
CA ASP A 220 -3.51 4.74 5.11
C ASP A 220 -3.24 3.59 6.09
N PRO A 221 -3.68 2.35 5.78
CA PRO A 221 -3.45 1.19 6.64
C PRO A 221 -1.98 0.74 6.71
N PHE A 222 -1.11 1.23 5.83
CA PHE A 222 0.31 0.93 5.78
C PHE A 222 1.13 2.22 5.69
N LEU A 223 1.01 3.06 6.73
CA LEU A 223 1.43 4.46 6.74
C LEU A 223 2.91 4.68 6.41
N GLY A 224 3.78 3.75 6.82
CA GLY A 224 5.22 3.88 6.61
C GLY A 224 5.77 5.19 7.15
N SER A 225 6.34 6.00 6.28
CA SER A 225 6.91 7.30 6.67
C SER A 225 5.91 8.45 6.79
N GLY A 226 4.60 8.21 6.58
CA GLY A 226 3.58 9.24 6.71
C GLY A 226 3.36 10.13 5.47
N THR A 227 3.73 9.67 4.29
CA THR A 227 3.57 10.48 3.05
C THR A 227 2.11 10.77 2.72
N THR A 228 1.20 9.80 2.91
CA THR A 228 -0.24 10.00 2.74
C THR A 228 -0.80 11.03 3.74
N MET A 229 -0.34 10.97 5.00
CA MET A 229 -0.73 11.92 6.05
C MET A 229 -0.26 13.34 5.72
N LEU A 230 0.98 13.50 5.24
CA LEU A 230 1.50 14.79 4.78
C LEU A 230 0.64 15.37 3.66
N ALA A 231 0.33 14.58 2.65
CA ALA A 231 -0.51 15.02 1.52
C ALA A 231 -1.93 15.40 1.99
N ALA A 232 -2.53 14.62 2.89
CA ALA A 232 -3.85 14.92 3.46
C ALA A 232 -3.85 16.25 4.21
N ARG A 233 -2.85 16.48 5.06
CA ARG A 233 -2.65 17.73 5.78
C ARG A 233 -2.52 18.93 4.83
N ASN A 234 -1.62 18.84 3.85
CA ASN A 234 -1.36 19.91 2.89
C ASN A 234 -2.61 20.29 2.05
N LEU A 235 -3.55 19.36 1.95
CA LEU A 235 -4.81 19.54 1.22
C LEU A 235 -6.01 19.85 2.12
N GLY A 236 -5.82 20.01 3.42
CA GLY A 236 -6.92 20.33 4.33
C GLY A 236 -7.84 19.16 4.64
N ARG A 237 -7.32 17.93 4.70
CA ARG A 237 -8.03 16.72 5.11
C ARG A 237 -7.52 16.24 6.45
N SER A 238 -8.39 15.62 7.24
CA SER A 238 -7.97 14.81 8.39
C SER A 238 -7.38 13.48 7.92
N SER A 239 -6.55 12.83 8.74
CA SER A 239 -6.00 11.53 8.36
C SER A 239 -5.84 10.57 9.53
N ILE A 240 -5.95 9.28 9.22
CA ILE A 240 -5.64 8.19 10.13
C ILE A 240 -4.61 7.30 9.43
N GLY A 241 -3.60 6.84 10.15
CA GLY A 241 -2.60 5.91 9.59
C GLY A 241 -2.24 4.82 10.57
N TYR A 242 -2.17 3.57 10.10
CA TYR A 242 -1.66 2.43 10.85
C TYR A 242 -0.21 2.16 10.45
N GLU A 243 0.63 1.94 11.45
CA GLU A 243 2.03 1.54 11.26
C GLU A 243 2.41 0.52 12.34
N ILE A 244 2.93 -0.62 11.91
CA ILE A 244 3.29 -1.70 12.84
C ILE A 244 4.65 -1.45 13.50
N ASN A 245 5.55 -0.77 12.79
CA ASN A 245 6.89 -0.47 13.30
C ASN A 245 6.96 0.92 13.94
N ARG A 246 7.10 0.95 15.26
CA ARG A 246 7.19 2.19 16.06
C ARG A 246 8.37 3.09 15.66
N ASP A 247 9.43 2.54 15.06
CA ASP A 247 10.61 3.31 14.66
C ASP A 247 10.31 4.35 13.57
N PHE A 248 9.17 4.24 12.90
CA PHE A 248 8.70 5.25 11.95
C PHE A 248 8.08 6.49 12.61
N LEU A 249 7.68 6.42 13.88
CA LEU A 249 6.98 7.50 14.55
C LEU A 249 7.71 8.87 14.51
N PRO A 250 9.05 8.97 14.70
CA PRO A 250 9.75 10.26 14.60
C PRO A 250 9.65 10.89 13.21
N VAL A 251 9.75 10.08 12.14
CA VAL A 251 9.65 10.60 10.78
C VAL A 251 8.22 10.97 10.43
N ILE A 252 7.23 10.21 10.89
CA ILE A 252 5.81 10.51 10.72
C ILE A 252 5.47 11.84 11.39
N ARG A 253 5.86 12.03 12.66
CA ARG A 253 5.63 13.28 13.40
C ARG A 253 6.22 14.50 12.68
N ARG A 254 7.45 14.39 12.18
CA ARG A 254 8.09 15.46 11.42
C ARG A 254 7.31 15.80 10.16
N LYS A 255 6.87 14.80 9.38
CA LYS A 255 6.07 15.01 8.16
C LYS A 255 4.68 15.56 8.48
N ALA A 256 4.08 15.11 9.57
CA ALA A 256 2.79 15.61 10.02
C ALA A 256 2.86 17.05 10.61
N GLY A 257 4.07 17.59 10.80
CA GLY A 257 4.28 18.94 11.30
C GLY A 257 4.17 19.07 12.83
N ALA A 258 4.15 17.97 13.56
CA ALA A 258 4.01 17.99 15.02
C ALA A 258 5.19 18.65 15.77
N ASP A 259 6.30 18.85 15.09
CA ASP A 259 7.54 19.43 15.66
C ASP A 259 7.70 20.93 15.32
N GLY A 260 6.75 21.55 14.61
CA GLY A 260 6.79 22.95 14.17
C GLY A 260 6.24 23.92 15.22
N LEU A 261 6.96 25.02 15.53
CA LEU A 261 6.57 26.08 16.47
C LEU A 261 5.27 26.83 16.05
N PHE A 262 4.83 26.69 14.82
CA PHE A 262 3.71 27.42 14.22
C PHE A 262 2.65 26.51 13.56
N ASP A 263 2.63 25.23 13.94
CA ASP A 263 1.79 24.26 13.27
C ASP A 263 0.60 23.85 14.16
N ASP A 264 -0.61 24.23 13.75
CA ASP A 264 -1.86 23.93 14.46
C ASP A 264 -2.36 22.48 14.23
N ALA A 265 -1.58 21.63 13.55
CA ALA A 265 -1.96 20.26 13.28
C ALA A 265 -1.83 19.40 14.54
N LYS A 266 -2.96 18.99 15.10
CA LYS A 266 -2.98 18.06 16.22
C LYS A 266 -2.67 16.65 15.71
N VAL A 267 -1.50 16.12 16.08
CA VAL A 267 -1.14 14.72 15.85
C VAL A 267 -1.37 13.91 17.11
N GLU A 268 -2.31 13.00 17.03
CA GLU A 268 -2.62 12.04 18.08
C GLU A 268 -1.91 10.72 17.78
N VAL A 269 -1.32 10.11 18.81
CA VAL A 269 -0.68 8.79 18.70
C VAL A 269 -1.40 7.83 19.60
N LEU A 270 -1.93 6.76 19.00
CA LEU A 270 -2.59 5.66 19.70
C LEU A 270 -1.76 4.40 19.58
N GLU A 271 -1.93 3.49 20.53
CA GLU A 271 -1.32 2.16 20.50
C GLU A 271 -2.40 1.10 20.49
N ASP A 272 -2.28 0.14 19.58
CA ASP A 272 -3.14 -1.02 19.51
C ASP A 272 -2.40 -2.27 20.01
N GLN A 273 -3.16 -3.22 20.55
CA GLN A 273 -2.59 -4.50 20.92
C GLN A 273 -2.31 -5.34 19.66
N PRO A 274 -1.21 -6.10 19.64
CA PRO A 274 -0.92 -7.01 18.55
C PRO A 274 -2.11 -7.93 18.24
N LEU A 275 -2.29 -8.24 16.97
CA LEU A 275 -3.28 -9.23 16.55
C LEU A 275 -2.80 -10.62 16.98
N ASP A 276 -3.52 -11.24 17.91
CA ASP A 276 -3.22 -12.61 18.34
C ASP A 276 -3.61 -13.64 17.26
N ALA A 277 -3.00 -14.83 17.34
CA ALA A 277 -3.21 -15.88 16.36
C ALA A 277 -4.67 -16.39 16.30
N HIS A 278 -5.39 -16.37 17.44
CA HIS A 278 -6.78 -16.82 17.50
C HIS A 278 -7.69 -15.82 16.78
N ALA A 279 -7.56 -14.53 17.10
CA ALA A 279 -8.32 -13.47 16.45
C ALA A 279 -8.01 -13.39 14.93
N ALA A 280 -6.75 -13.58 14.53
CA ALA A 280 -6.38 -13.65 13.11
C ALA A 280 -7.05 -14.84 12.41
N ALA A 281 -7.08 -16.02 13.04
CA ALA A 281 -7.73 -17.21 12.49
C ALA A 281 -9.25 -17.06 12.39
N GLU A 282 -9.89 -16.40 13.35
CA GLU A 282 -11.32 -16.09 13.33
C GLU A 282 -11.65 -15.12 12.18
N ALA A 283 -10.91 -14.01 12.09
CA ALA A 283 -11.07 -13.04 11.00
C ALA A 283 -10.86 -13.70 9.62
N MET A 284 -9.89 -14.62 9.50
CA MET A 284 -9.63 -15.36 8.28
C MET A 284 -10.82 -16.24 7.84
N ARG A 285 -11.54 -16.85 8.80
CA ARG A 285 -12.75 -17.65 8.50
C ARG A 285 -13.92 -16.80 8.04
N ALA A 286 -13.96 -15.53 8.44
CA ALA A 286 -14.99 -14.58 8.05
C ALA A 286 -14.76 -13.94 6.66
N LEU A 287 -13.61 -14.17 6.03
CA LEU A 287 -13.33 -13.66 4.70
C LEU A 287 -14.28 -14.25 3.66
N PRO A 288 -14.74 -13.46 2.67
CA PRO A 288 -15.59 -13.93 1.59
C PRO A 288 -14.92 -15.02 0.74
N CYS A 289 -13.60 -14.98 0.65
CA CYS A 289 -12.81 -16.04 0.03
C CYS A 289 -11.42 -16.09 0.64
N VAL A 290 -10.84 -17.28 0.70
CA VAL A 290 -9.46 -17.53 1.13
C VAL A 290 -8.64 -17.89 -0.09
N PHE A 291 -7.56 -17.15 -0.32
CA PHE A 291 -6.65 -17.42 -1.43
C PHE A 291 -5.87 -18.71 -1.19
N ARG A 292 -5.78 -19.51 -2.25
CA ARG A 292 -4.90 -20.69 -2.31
C ARG A 292 -3.98 -20.52 -3.52
N ASP A 293 -2.67 -20.61 -3.29
CA ASP A 293 -1.71 -20.52 -4.40
C ASP A 293 -1.96 -21.70 -5.37
N PRO A 294 -2.31 -21.41 -6.64
CA PRO A 294 -2.55 -22.45 -7.63
C PRO A 294 -1.26 -23.14 -8.10
N LEU A 295 -0.12 -22.58 -7.75
CA LEU A 295 1.17 -23.10 -8.17
C LEU A 295 1.93 -23.64 -6.96
N PRO A 296 2.07 -24.98 -6.83
CA PRO A 296 2.85 -25.55 -5.75
C PRO A 296 4.30 -25.06 -5.83
N ILE A 297 4.86 -24.73 -4.68
CA ILE A 297 6.28 -24.42 -4.56
C ILE A 297 7.06 -25.72 -4.81
N GLU A 298 7.84 -25.75 -5.90
CA GLU A 298 8.61 -26.94 -6.31
C GLU A 298 9.79 -27.24 -5.36
N ARG A 299 10.22 -26.25 -4.58
CA ARG A 299 11.27 -26.41 -3.57
C ARG A 299 10.72 -26.11 -2.19
N LYS A 300 10.94 -27.03 -1.25
CA LYS A 300 10.77 -26.74 0.18
C LYS A 300 11.90 -25.80 0.59
N THR A 301 11.66 -24.51 0.59
CA THR A 301 12.57 -23.52 1.17
C THR A 301 12.18 -23.31 2.62
N ASP A 302 13.14 -23.45 3.52
CA ASP A 302 12.98 -22.97 4.88
C ASP A 302 12.77 -21.44 4.81
N PRO A 303 11.67 -20.90 5.34
CA PRO A 303 11.44 -19.44 5.37
C PRO A 303 12.59 -18.67 6.02
N ARG A 304 13.40 -19.33 6.85
CA ARG A 304 14.60 -18.79 7.49
C ARG A 304 15.83 -18.76 6.57
N GLU A 305 15.79 -19.42 5.41
CA GLU A 305 16.86 -19.33 4.42
C GLU A 305 16.72 -18.02 3.63
N ARG A 306 17.42 -16.98 4.08
CA ARG A 306 17.51 -15.71 3.39
C ARG A 306 18.40 -15.83 2.16
N THR A 307 17.84 -15.58 0.98
CA THR A 307 18.63 -15.49 -0.25
C THR A 307 18.82 -14.02 -0.62
N TYR A 308 20.05 -13.53 -0.51
CA TYR A 308 20.46 -12.26 -1.10
C TYR A 308 21.17 -12.53 -2.43
N GLY A 309 20.56 -12.10 -3.55
CA GLY A 309 21.11 -12.34 -4.88
C GLY A 309 21.12 -13.83 -5.25
N SER A 310 22.12 -14.27 -5.99
CA SER A 310 22.31 -15.66 -6.42
C SER A 310 22.95 -16.58 -5.36
N ARG A 311 23.19 -16.10 -4.14
CA ARG A 311 23.84 -16.86 -3.06
C ARG A 311 22.87 -17.13 -1.92
N ILE A 312 22.74 -18.40 -1.55
CA ILE A 312 22.06 -18.81 -0.32
C ILE A 312 23.01 -18.50 0.83
N ILE A 313 22.63 -17.55 1.69
CA ILE A 313 23.38 -17.30 2.92
C ILE A 313 22.74 -18.17 3.99
N ARG A 314 23.41 -19.25 4.37
CA ARG A 314 23.07 -20.01 5.57
C ARG A 314 23.63 -19.25 6.76
N GLU A 315 22.75 -18.76 7.64
CA GLU A 315 23.21 -18.32 8.95
C GLU A 315 23.78 -19.54 9.67
N ARG A 316 25.05 -19.45 10.05
CA ARG A 316 25.67 -20.46 10.91
C ARG A 316 25.05 -20.30 12.30
N SER A 317 24.39 -21.33 12.76
CA SER A 317 23.96 -21.52 14.16
C SER A 317 25.13 -21.47 15.11
#